data_16823412a333911ca0de5132f91968e9
#
_entry.id   16823412a333911ca0de5132f91968e9
#
_cell.length_a   1.000
_cell.length_b   1.000
_cell.length_c   1.000
_cell.angle_alpha   90.00
_cell.angle_beta   90.00
_cell.angle_gamma   90.00
#
_symmetry.space_group_name_H-M   'P 1'
#
loop_
_entity.id
_entity.type
_entity.pdbx_description
1 polymer ?
#
loop_
_entity_poly.entity_id
_entity_poly.type
_entity_poly.pdbx_seq_one_letter_code
_entity_poly.pdbx_strand_id
1 'polypeptide(L)'
;MEDGEKVNLIGHWDGEEEARWVGEEAEAALRGTRGRRAFALNDMAILVRASHQMRAFEDRFLTIGLPYRVIGGPRFYERLEIRDAMAYFRVVISPDDDLAFERIVNTPKRGLGDKAQQKIQMMARSNGVSLLEGERLMVETKGIGGKGGAELAKLVAGLDRWSDALL
;
A
#
# COMPACT_ATOMS: atom_id res chain seq x y z
N MET A 1 35.85 3.50 28.79
CA MET A 1 34.62 3.75 28.04
C MET A 1 34.18 5.12 28.51
N GLU A 2 34.17 6.13 27.64
CA GLU A 2 33.63 7.44 28.02
C GLU A 2 32.10 7.29 28.07
N ASP A 3 31.48 7.85 29.11
CA ASP A 3 30.03 7.92 29.22
C ASP A 3 29.49 8.80 28.08
N GLY A 4 28.57 8.28 27.30
CA GLY A 4 27.91 9.03 26.23
C GLY A 4 26.92 10.08 26.78
N GLU A 5 26.29 10.83 25.90
CA GLU A 5 25.22 11.77 26.26
C GLU A 5 24.04 11.03 26.93
N LYS A 6 23.41 11.68 27.91
CA LYS A 6 22.23 11.11 28.60
C LYS A 6 21.06 10.99 27.62
N VAL A 7 20.27 9.93 27.80
CA VAL A 7 19.03 9.72 27.04
C VAL A 7 18.02 10.84 27.37
N ASN A 8 17.44 11.42 26.34
CA ASN A 8 16.34 12.38 26.46
C ASN A 8 15.03 11.68 26.12
N LEU A 9 14.01 11.82 26.97
CA LEU A 9 12.65 11.34 26.72
C LEU A 9 11.78 12.55 26.34
N ILE A 10 11.17 12.47 25.16
CA ILE A 10 10.33 13.53 24.61
C ILE A 10 9.00 12.92 24.21
N GLY A 11 7.90 13.54 24.60
CA GLY A 11 6.55 13.13 24.23
C GLY A 11 5.97 14.03 23.14
N HIS A 12 5.26 13.45 22.19
CA HIS A 12 4.54 14.14 21.12
C HIS A 12 3.07 13.74 21.13
N TRP A 13 2.20 14.61 20.60
CA TRP A 13 0.76 14.36 20.54
C TRP A 13 0.39 13.35 19.45
N ASP A 14 1.12 13.37 18.34
CA ASP A 14 0.90 12.46 17.20
C ASP A 14 2.20 12.15 16.45
N GLY A 15 2.13 11.23 15.50
CA GLY A 15 3.28 10.81 14.70
C GLY A 15 3.78 11.87 13.72
N GLU A 16 2.96 12.85 13.32
CA GLU A 16 3.38 13.92 12.42
C GLU A 16 4.22 14.94 13.17
N GLU A 17 3.83 15.28 14.41
CA GLU A 17 4.62 16.14 15.30
C GLU A 17 5.96 15.48 15.64
N GLU A 18 5.93 14.18 15.97
CA GLU A 18 7.14 13.40 16.22
C GLU A 18 8.09 13.44 15.01
N ALA A 19 7.58 13.16 13.80
CA ALA A 19 8.38 13.15 12.58
C ALA A 19 8.95 14.54 12.25
N ARG A 20 8.20 15.60 12.52
CA ARG A 20 8.68 16.98 12.36
C ARG A 20 9.84 17.27 13.29
N TRP A 21 9.67 16.96 14.56
CA TRP A 21 10.71 17.17 15.57
C TRP A 21 11.98 16.37 15.25
N VAL A 22 11.85 15.09 14.90
CA VAL A 22 12.97 14.23 14.50
C VAL A 22 13.68 14.78 13.26
N GLY A 23 12.94 15.28 12.29
CA GLY A 23 13.51 15.92 11.10
C GLY A 23 14.37 17.15 11.47
N GLU A 24 13.88 18.00 12.36
CA GLU A 24 14.61 19.18 12.86
C GLU A 24 15.86 18.80 13.66
N GLU A 25 15.80 17.75 14.47
CA GLU A 25 16.95 17.23 15.20
C GLU A 25 18.01 16.64 14.25
N ALA A 26 17.57 15.90 13.21
CA ALA A 26 18.48 15.35 12.20
C ALA A 26 19.19 16.48 11.43
N GLU A 27 18.48 17.54 11.03
CA GLU A 27 19.08 18.70 10.39
C GLU A 27 20.04 19.46 11.34
N ALA A 28 19.67 19.62 12.60
CA ALA A 28 20.53 20.25 13.60
C ALA A 28 21.80 19.44 13.85
N ALA A 29 21.69 18.12 13.91
CA ALA A 29 22.84 17.22 14.05
C ALA A 29 23.75 17.27 12.81
N LEU A 30 23.19 17.32 11.61
CA LEU A 30 23.96 17.46 10.36
C LEU A 30 24.76 18.76 10.31
N ARG A 31 24.16 19.87 10.78
CA ARG A 31 24.80 21.19 10.81
C ARG A 31 25.76 21.40 11.99
N GLY A 32 25.78 20.50 12.96
CA GLY A 32 26.58 20.65 14.17
C GLY A 32 26.10 21.82 15.04
N THR A 33 24.80 22.07 15.10
CA THR A 33 24.20 23.12 15.91
C THR A 33 23.84 22.63 17.31
N ARG A 34 23.39 23.54 18.20
CA ARG A 34 23.01 23.25 19.59
C ARG A 34 24.15 22.70 20.46
N GLY A 35 25.39 23.11 20.18
CA GLY A 35 26.57 22.72 20.98
C GLY A 35 27.09 21.32 20.71
N ARG A 36 26.58 20.62 19.66
CA ARG A 36 27.03 19.30 19.22
C ARG A 36 27.97 19.39 18.03
N ARG A 37 28.86 18.41 17.90
CA ARG A 37 29.63 18.23 16.64
C ARG A 37 28.69 17.89 15.50
N ALA A 38 29.07 18.22 14.28
CA ALA A 38 28.34 17.75 13.09
C ALA A 38 28.45 16.22 12.94
N PHE A 39 27.33 15.59 12.61
CA PHE A 39 27.26 14.16 12.28
C PHE A 39 26.97 13.99 10.80
N ALA A 40 27.53 12.97 10.17
CA ALA A 40 27.11 12.56 8.83
C ALA A 40 25.75 11.84 8.92
N LEU A 41 24.99 11.84 7.81
CA LEU A 41 23.70 11.11 7.76
C LEU A 41 23.86 9.63 8.06
N ASN A 42 24.98 9.02 7.70
CA ASN A 42 25.28 7.61 7.98
C ASN A 42 25.55 7.33 9.47
N ASP A 43 25.80 8.36 10.27
CA ASP A 43 26.01 8.22 11.73
C ASP A 43 24.70 8.35 12.52
N MET A 44 23.58 8.62 11.85
CA MET A 44 22.26 8.77 12.45
C MET A 44 21.36 7.59 12.09
N ALA A 45 20.59 7.12 13.07
CA ALA A 45 19.60 6.08 12.87
C ALA A 45 18.33 6.38 13.67
N ILE A 46 17.17 6.07 13.07
CA ILE A 46 15.86 6.16 13.71
C ILE A 46 15.33 4.73 13.83
N LEU A 47 15.03 4.32 15.05
CA LEU A 47 14.49 2.99 15.35
C LEU A 47 12.99 3.10 15.60
N VAL A 48 12.21 2.31 14.87
CA VAL A 48 10.76 2.23 15.02
C VAL A 48 10.33 0.82 15.41
N ARG A 49 9.25 0.69 16.17
CA ARG A 49 8.73 -0.63 16.57
C ARG A 49 7.89 -1.30 15.48
N ALA A 50 7.24 -0.52 14.64
CA ALA A 50 6.31 -1.02 13.63
C ALA A 50 6.47 -0.26 12.31
N SER A 51 6.29 -0.99 11.21
CA SER A 51 6.46 -0.45 9.86
C SER A 51 5.52 0.72 9.53
N HIS A 52 4.33 0.75 10.11
CA HIS A 52 3.39 1.85 9.89
C HIS A 52 3.89 3.20 10.43
N GLN A 53 4.77 3.19 11.46
CA GLN A 53 5.37 4.42 12.00
C GLN A 53 6.37 5.06 11.03
N MET A 54 7.00 4.27 10.15
CA MET A 54 7.99 4.77 9.19
C MET A 54 7.41 5.80 8.22
N ARG A 55 6.13 5.68 7.86
CA ARG A 55 5.51 6.53 6.85
C ARG A 55 5.56 8.02 7.20
N ALA A 56 5.27 8.38 8.44
CA ALA A 56 5.33 9.78 8.88
C ALA A 56 6.74 10.37 8.73
N PHE A 57 7.78 9.58 9.05
CA PHE A 57 9.18 9.99 8.87
C PHE A 57 9.55 10.09 7.39
N GLU A 58 9.16 9.10 6.56
CA GLU A 58 9.43 9.12 5.11
C GLU A 58 8.80 10.36 4.46
N ASP A 59 7.52 10.65 4.72
CA ASP A 59 6.80 11.80 4.18
C ASP A 59 7.47 13.12 4.62
N ARG A 60 7.89 13.21 5.90
CA ARG A 60 8.61 14.38 6.39
C ARG A 60 9.96 14.57 5.74
N PHE A 61 10.77 13.50 5.63
CA PHE A 61 12.13 13.59 5.05
C PHE A 61 12.09 13.92 3.57
N LEU A 62 11.11 13.40 2.82
CA LEU A 62 10.88 13.81 1.44
C LEU A 62 10.53 15.29 1.34
N THR A 63 9.67 15.80 2.23
CA THR A 63 9.24 17.20 2.24
C THR A 63 10.41 18.16 2.49
N ILE A 64 11.32 17.81 3.41
CA ILE A 64 12.48 18.66 3.75
C ILE A 64 13.73 18.35 2.91
N GLY A 65 13.64 17.36 1.99
CA GLY A 65 14.77 16.97 1.15
C GLY A 65 15.91 16.27 1.89
N LEU A 66 15.63 15.65 3.05
CA LEU A 66 16.63 14.92 3.84
C LEU A 66 16.80 13.49 3.26
N PRO A 67 17.99 13.11 2.75
CA PRO A 67 18.21 11.76 2.25
C PRO A 67 18.13 10.72 3.38
N TYR A 68 17.42 9.63 3.12
CA TYR A 68 17.27 8.54 4.08
C TYR A 68 17.28 7.17 3.39
N ARG A 69 17.47 6.10 4.17
CA ARG A 69 17.35 4.71 3.73
C ARG A 69 16.58 3.89 4.75
N VAL A 70 15.53 3.22 4.32
CA VAL A 70 14.79 2.27 5.16
C VAL A 70 15.53 0.93 5.20
N ILE A 71 15.79 0.45 6.41
CA ILE A 71 16.43 -0.85 6.66
C ILE A 71 15.40 -1.75 7.35
N GLY A 72 15.18 -2.95 6.80
CA GLY A 72 14.25 -3.94 7.39
C GLY A 72 12.77 -3.61 7.25
N GLY A 73 12.41 -2.54 6.53
CA GLY A 73 11.02 -2.27 6.15
C GLY A 73 10.56 -3.15 4.98
N PRO A 74 9.23 -3.29 4.75
CA PRO A 74 8.73 -3.99 3.59
C PRO A 74 9.30 -3.32 2.33
N ARG A 75 9.84 -4.15 1.42
CA ARG A 75 10.30 -3.67 0.12
C ARG A 75 9.15 -2.99 -0.59
N PHE A 76 9.45 -2.02 -1.47
CA PHE A 76 8.42 -1.25 -2.20
C PHE A 76 7.31 -2.15 -2.76
N TYR A 77 7.67 -3.25 -3.42
CA TYR A 77 6.71 -4.21 -3.99
C TYR A 77 5.98 -5.10 -2.95
N GLU A 78 6.41 -5.10 -1.70
CA GLU A 78 5.76 -5.84 -0.61
C GLU A 78 4.69 -5.00 0.10
N ARG A 79 4.65 -3.69 -0.12
CA ARG A 79 3.62 -2.80 0.42
C ARG A 79 2.25 -3.20 -0.11
N LEU A 80 1.25 -3.16 0.77
CA LEU A 80 -0.10 -3.62 0.45
C LEU A 80 -0.67 -2.91 -0.78
N GLU A 81 -0.59 -1.59 -0.80
CA GLU A 81 -1.08 -0.73 -1.89
C GLU A 81 -0.39 -1.01 -3.23
N ILE A 82 0.90 -1.33 -3.19
CA ILE A 82 1.66 -1.67 -4.40
C ILE A 82 1.25 -3.06 -4.91
N ARG A 83 1.09 -4.02 -4.01
CA ARG A 83 0.60 -5.36 -4.36
C ARG A 83 -0.81 -5.31 -4.94
N ASP A 84 -1.67 -4.44 -4.42
CA ASP A 84 -3.02 -4.24 -4.94
C ASP A 84 -2.97 -3.62 -6.35
N ALA A 85 -2.19 -2.57 -6.56
CA ALA A 85 -1.99 -1.96 -7.87
C ALA A 85 -1.40 -2.96 -8.89
N MET A 86 -0.37 -3.72 -8.49
CA MET A 86 0.22 -4.76 -9.34
C MET A 86 -0.77 -5.86 -9.71
N ALA A 87 -1.70 -6.20 -8.82
CA ALA A 87 -2.74 -7.18 -9.11
C ALA A 87 -3.71 -6.67 -10.20
N TYR A 88 -4.07 -5.37 -10.21
CA TYR A 88 -4.82 -4.77 -11.32
C TYR A 88 -4.08 -4.91 -12.66
N PHE A 89 -2.80 -4.53 -12.71
CA PHE A 89 -2.01 -4.68 -13.94
C PHE A 89 -1.92 -6.13 -14.41
N ARG A 90 -1.77 -7.08 -13.48
CA ARG A 90 -1.70 -8.51 -13.79
C ARG A 90 -2.99 -9.01 -14.41
N VAL A 91 -4.16 -8.66 -13.85
CA VAL A 91 -5.46 -9.05 -14.41
C VAL A 91 -5.68 -8.45 -15.80
N VAL A 92 -5.25 -7.21 -16.03
CA VAL A 92 -5.36 -6.56 -17.35
C VAL A 92 -4.51 -7.27 -18.40
N ILE A 93 -3.29 -7.70 -18.04
CA ILE A 93 -2.36 -8.39 -18.96
C ILE A 93 -2.71 -9.88 -19.10
N SER A 94 -3.16 -10.51 -18.01
CA SER A 94 -3.47 -11.93 -17.91
C SER A 94 -4.85 -12.12 -17.28
N PRO A 95 -5.93 -12.10 -18.06
CA PRO A 95 -7.31 -12.23 -17.55
C PRO A 95 -7.60 -13.53 -16.80
N ASP A 96 -6.74 -14.55 -16.99
CA ASP A 96 -6.86 -15.86 -16.34
C ASP A 96 -6.09 -15.95 -15.00
N ASP A 97 -5.49 -14.83 -14.52
CA ASP A 97 -4.82 -14.78 -13.23
C ASP A 97 -5.83 -14.64 -12.07
N ASP A 98 -6.42 -15.77 -11.70
CA ASP A 98 -7.43 -15.86 -10.65
C ASP A 98 -6.95 -15.33 -9.30
N LEU A 99 -5.66 -15.54 -8.96
CA LEU A 99 -5.10 -15.03 -7.71
C LEU A 99 -5.02 -13.49 -7.68
N ALA A 100 -4.65 -12.89 -8.80
CA ALA A 100 -4.64 -11.44 -8.94
C ALA A 100 -6.07 -10.90 -8.91
N PHE A 101 -7.01 -11.59 -9.56
CA PHE A 101 -8.41 -11.20 -9.55
C PHE A 101 -9.06 -11.30 -8.17
N GLU A 102 -8.87 -12.37 -7.41
CA GLU A 102 -9.36 -12.52 -6.03
C GLU A 102 -8.90 -11.35 -5.14
N ARG A 103 -7.69 -10.87 -5.37
CA ARG A 103 -7.14 -9.75 -4.63
C ARG A 103 -7.87 -8.43 -4.92
N ILE A 104 -8.24 -8.17 -6.17
CA ILE A 104 -8.80 -6.89 -6.59
C ILE A 104 -10.33 -6.83 -6.58
N VAL A 105 -11.02 -7.97 -6.63
CA VAL A 105 -12.49 -8.03 -6.77
C VAL A 105 -13.24 -7.21 -5.71
N ASN A 106 -12.70 -7.12 -4.50
CA ASN A 106 -13.25 -6.31 -3.41
C ASN A 106 -12.24 -5.29 -2.84
N THR A 107 -11.22 -4.93 -3.60
CA THR A 107 -10.23 -3.89 -3.29
C THR A 107 -10.20 -2.84 -4.40
N PRO A 108 -10.67 -1.60 -4.15
CA PRO A 108 -11.30 -1.09 -2.92
C PRO A 108 -12.64 -1.78 -2.61
N LYS A 109 -13.14 -1.62 -1.38
CA LYS A 109 -14.37 -2.28 -0.94
C LYS A 109 -15.57 -1.93 -1.84
N ARG A 110 -16.14 -2.94 -2.51
CA ARG A 110 -17.29 -2.82 -3.43
C ARG A 110 -18.60 -3.31 -2.82
N GLY A 111 -18.59 -3.65 -1.52
CA GLY A 111 -19.78 -4.18 -0.84
C GLY A 111 -20.08 -5.65 -1.20
N LEU A 112 -19.06 -6.38 -1.66
CA LEU A 112 -19.15 -7.81 -1.93
C LEU A 112 -18.84 -8.57 -0.64
N GLY A 113 -19.87 -9.19 -0.07
CA GLY A 113 -19.70 -10.14 1.02
C GLY A 113 -19.25 -11.51 0.51
N ASP A 114 -18.88 -12.40 1.44
CA ASP A 114 -18.38 -13.76 1.15
C ASP A 114 -19.34 -14.56 0.24
N LYS A 115 -20.64 -14.39 0.44
CA LYS A 115 -21.65 -15.07 -0.41
C LYS A 115 -21.58 -14.61 -1.88
N ALA A 116 -21.27 -13.35 -2.14
CA ALA A 116 -21.14 -12.85 -3.51
C ALA A 116 -19.87 -13.39 -4.16
N GLN A 117 -18.76 -13.43 -3.44
CA GLN A 117 -17.51 -13.99 -3.91
C GLN A 117 -17.64 -15.50 -4.18
N GLN A 118 -18.30 -16.24 -3.29
CA GLN A 118 -18.60 -17.66 -3.51
C GLN A 118 -19.43 -17.90 -4.78
N LYS A 119 -20.43 -17.05 -5.06
CA LYS A 119 -21.22 -17.15 -6.29
C LYS A 119 -20.37 -16.97 -7.55
N ILE A 120 -19.44 -16.01 -7.56
CA ILE A 120 -18.50 -15.82 -8.67
C ILE A 120 -17.65 -17.06 -8.86
N GLN A 121 -17.08 -17.61 -7.78
CA GLN A 121 -16.29 -18.85 -7.84
C GLN A 121 -17.10 -20.05 -8.35
N MET A 122 -18.36 -20.19 -7.91
CA MET A 122 -19.24 -21.24 -8.38
C MET A 122 -19.57 -21.09 -9.88
N MET A 123 -19.85 -19.86 -10.33
CA MET A 123 -20.11 -19.57 -11.74
C MET A 123 -18.89 -19.90 -12.61
N ALA A 124 -17.71 -19.49 -12.22
CA ALA A 124 -16.47 -19.78 -12.92
C ALA A 124 -16.24 -21.30 -13.02
N ARG A 125 -16.34 -22.02 -11.90
CA ARG A 125 -16.14 -23.48 -11.86
C ARG A 125 -17.15 -24.25 -12.69
N SER A 126 -18.44 -23.87 -12.62
CA SER A 126 -19.50 -24.58 -13.38
C SER A 126 -19.38 -24.41 -14.89
N ASN A 127 -18.76 -23.32 -15.33
CA ASN A 127 -18.54 -23.03 -16.75
C ASN A 127 -17.10 -23.34 -17.23
N GLY A 128 -16.19 -23.75 -16.32
CA GLY A 128 -14.79 -24.04 -16.66
C GLY A 128 -13.99 -22.84 -17.16
N VAL A 129 -14.30 -21.66 -16.65
CA VAL A 129 -13.68 -20.37 -17.03
C VAL A 129 -12.94 -19.71 -15.86
N SER A 130 -12.16 -18.67 -16.14
CA SER A 130 -11.49 -17.88 -15.10
C SER A 130 -12.48 -17.12 -14.21
N LEU A 131 -12.00 -16.65 -13.04
CA LEU A 131 -12.84 -15.88 -12.11
C LEU A 131 -13.36 -14.59 -12.73
N LEU A 132 -12.55 -13.90 -13.53
CA LEU A 132 -12.96 -12.69 -14.25
C LEU A 132 -14.09 -13.01 -15.25
N GLU A 133 -13.97 -14.09 -15.99
CA GLU A 133 -15.01 -14.50 -16.93
C GLU A 133 -16.26 -14.97 -16.20
N GLY A 134 -16.11 -15.68 -15.08
CA GLY A 134 -17.22 -16.00 -14.18
C GLY A 134 -17.94 -14.77 -13.65
N GLU A 135 -17.21 -13.69 -13.35
CA GLU A 135 -17.77 -12.39 -12.97
C GLU A 135 -18.54 -11.74 -14.14
N ARG A 136 -18.02 -11.78 -15.37
CA ARG A 136 -18.72 -11.28 -16.56
C ARG A 136 -20.08 -11.95 -16.70
N LEU A 137 -20.11 -13.28 -16.63
CA LEU A 137 -21.35 -14.05 -16.66
C LEU A 137 -22.30 -13.67 -15.52
N MET A 138 -21.79 -13.38 -14.32
CA MET A 138 -22.60 -12.92 -13.20
C MET A 138 -23.17 -11.52 -13.42
N VAL A 139 -22.45 -10.63 -14.07
CA VAL A 139 -22.93 -9.28 -14.44
C VAL A 139 -24.02 -9.39 -15.51
N GLU A 140 -23.81 -10.18 -16.56
CA GLU A 140 -24.76 -10.38 -17.65
C GLU A 140 -26.08 -10.99 -17.17
N THR A 141 -25.98 -12.02 -16.32
CA THR A 141 -27.16 -12.69 -15.76
C THR A 141 -27.80 -11.97 -14.58
N LYS A 142 -27.25 -10.82 -14.17
CA LYS A 142 -27.67 -10.08 -12.97
C LYS A 142 -27.69 -10.96 -11.71
N GLY A 143 -26.78 -11.91 -11.61
CA GLY A 143 -26.69 -12.87 -10.52
C GLY A 143 -26.31 -12.26 -9.16
N ILE A 144 -25.73 -11.06 -9.16
CA ILE A 144 -25.46 -10.23 -7.99
C ILE A 144 -26.20 -8.91 -8.18
N GLY A 145 -27.15 -8.65 -7.27
CA GLY A 145 -27.97 -7.44 -7.32
C GLY A 145 -27.43 -6.30 -6.46
N GLY A 146 -28.15 -5.19 -6.49
CA GLY A 146 -27.88 -4.03 -5.65
C GLY A 146 -26.55 -3.30 -5.96
N LYS A 147 -26.02 -2.62 -4.94
CA LYS A 147 -24.78 -1.81 -5.07
C LYS A 147 -23.58 -2.67 -5.49
N GLY A 148 -23.46 -3.88 -4.93
CA GLY A 148 -22.34 -4.78 -5.25
C GLY A 148 -22.33 -5.17 -6.73
N GLY A 149 -23.49 -5.51 -7.33
CA GLY A 149 -23.57 -5.83 -8.76
C GLY A 149 -23.22 -4.65 -9.67
N ALA A 150 -23.64 -3.43 -9.30
CA ALA A 150 -23.29 -2.23 -10.05
C ALA A 150 -21.78 -1.93 -10.00
N GLU A 151 -21.15 -2.12 -8.84
CA GLU A 151 -19.70 -1.93 -8.69
C GLU A 151 -18.88 -3.01 -9.41
N LEU A 152 -19.39 -4.26 -9.46
CA LEU A 152 -18.80 -5.32 -10.28
C LEU A 152 -18.84 -4.99 -11.78
N ALA A 153 -19.98 -4.53 -12.27
CA ALA A 153 -20.11 -4.12 -13.67
C ALA A 153 -19.13 -3.00 -14.03
N LYS A 154 -18.90 -2.04 -13.12
CA LYS A 154 -17.89 -0.98 -13.31
C LYS A 154 -16.47 -1.53 -13.33
N LEU A 155 -16.16 -2.53 -12.48
CA LEU A 155 -14.85 -3.17 -12.46
C LEU A 155 -14.57 -3.86 -13.79
N VAL A 156 -15.49 -4.72 -14.27
CA VAL A 156 -15.37 -5.40 -15.57
C VAL A 156 -15.15 -4.39 -16.69
N ALA A 157 -16.04 -3.40 -16.81
CA ALA A 157 -15.93 -2.39 -17.84
C ALA A 157 -14.62 -1.55 -17.75
N GLY A 158 -14.08 -1.39 -16.54
CA GLY A 158 -12.79 -0.76 -16.31
C GLY A 158 -11.64 -1.60 -16.82
N LEU A 159 -11.62 -2.90 -16.48
CA LEU A 159 -10.59 -3.84 -16.92
C LEU A 159 -10.57 -3.97 -18.45
N ASP A 160 -11.75 -4.01 -19.08
CA ASP A 160 -11.87 -4.08 -20.54
C ASP A 160 -11.25 -2.85 -21.20
N ARG A 161 -11.60 -1.65 -20.74
CA ARG A 161 -11.03 -0.40 -21.28
C ARG A 161 -9.53 -0.32 -21.12
N TRP A 162 -9.00 -0.83 -20.00
CA TRP A 162 -7.55 -0.81 -19.77
C TRP A 162 -6.85 -1.85 -20.63
N SER A 163 -7.47 -3.01 -20.86
CA SER A 163 -6.95 -4.02 -21.78
C SER A 163 -6.93 -3.50 -23.24
N ASP A 164 -8.00 -2.85 -23.68
CA ASP A 164 -8.08 -2.23 -25.01
C ASP A 164 -7.04 -1.13 -25.22
N ALA A 165 -6.67 -0.41 -24.16
CA ALA A 165 -5.67 0.65 -24.22
C ALA A 165 -4.22 0.15 -24.29
N LEU A 166 -3.99 -1.16 -24.10
CA LEU A 166 -2.67 -1.79 -24.22
C LEU A 166 -2.37 -2.30 -25.64
N LEU A 167 -3.40 -2.40 -26.48
CA LEU A 167 -3.31 -2.84 -27.88
C LEU A 167 -3.12 -1.65 -28.80
#